data_edd0a4d26ad9e5ff518c81079ee2c78f
#
_entry.id   edd0a4d26ad9e5ff518c81079ee2c78f
#
_cell.length_a   1.000
_cell.length_b   1.000
_cell.length_c   1.000
_cell.angle_alpha   90.00
_cell.angle_beta   90.00
_cell.angle_gamma   90.00
#
_symmetry.space_group_name_H-M   'P 1'
#
loop_
_entity.id
_entity.type
_entity.pdbx_description
1 polymer ?
#
loop_
_entity_poly.entity_id
_entity_poly.type
_entity_poly.pdbx_seq_one_letter_code
_entity_poly.pdbx_strand_id
1 'polypeptide(L)'
;IYTYGSWELSAESQYVQRYKYSGRISGRYAKTVIGEPGDANYVNSPSFQLQWTHQQDPKFNPGSTFSASVNFATSGFRQYASTSLNDYVSTTTESSISYGKSWAGTPFSLQISMRASVNSRDSTIQLTLPSATFNMSKVFPFRRKNAVGKQRWYEKISVSYTGSLTNSVKAKEDELLSPDIFDKMVNGIQHKIPVSTSFNLFNYINVSPSFNYNAVWLFREVTQAYDPDAENHLRRDTTYGFHHLNDYNFNVSANTKVYGTYDFTRYEKFPLKMLRHTITPTIGFRYTPNFGSPTYGYWEPYQTSEDGKIDYYSPYSGNAYSVPSRSSHAASLTFSVAQTLEAKVASKRDTSGMKKVKIIDNFSFSGSYNFLADSMKLSTIPLSLRMTIPGLKNFVINISATLDPYDIGIGANGQLTRINKLMIANGKGLGRITNASTSIGYTFNSG
;
A
#
# COMPACT_ATOMS: atom_id res chain seq x y z
N ILE A 1 22.38 -2.30 -42.94
CA ILE A 1 22.56 -1.30 -43.99
C ILE A 1 21.44 -0.30 -43.82
N TYR A 2 21.79 0.92 -43.44
CA TYR A 2 20.83 2.01 -43.30
C TYR A 2 20.73 2.70 -44.65
N THR A 3 19.53 2.86 -45.15
CA THR A 3 19.21 3.67 -46.33
C THR A 3 18.86 5.10 -45.94
N TYR A 4 18.88 6.05 -46.86
CA TYR A 4 18.49 7.44 -46.66
C TYR A 4 19.30 8.24 -45.60
N GLY A 5 20.52 7.83 -45.23
CA GLY A 5 21.36 8.56 -44.29
C GLY A 5 21.14 8.25 -42.79
N SER A 6 20.44 7.16 -42.51
CA SER A 6 20.34 6.63 -41.11
C SER A 6 21.70 6.12 -40.62
N TRP A 7 22.02 6.33 -39.35
CA TRP A 7 23.22 5.82 -38.71
C TRP A 7 23.02 5.59 -37.21
N GLU A 8 23.80 4.70 -36.65
CA GLU A 8 23.82 4.41 -35.22
C GLU A 8 25.25 4.37 -34.68
N LEU A 9 25.43 4.91 -33.49
CA LEU A 9 26.65 4.82 -32.71
C LEU A 9 26.33 4.12 -31.39
N SER A 10 27.10 3.09 -31.03
CA SER A 10 26.96 2.39 -29.76
C SER A 10 28.29 2.26 -29.06
N ALA A 11 28.26 2.39 -27.75
CA ALA A 11 29.39 2.15 -26.87
C ALA A 11 28.94 1.35 -25.65
N GLU A 12 29.75 0.40 -25.23
CA GLU A 12 29.50 -0.45 -24.08
C GLU A 12 30.76 -0.62 -23.25
N SER A 13 30.63 -0.60 -21.94
CA SER A 13 31.69 -0.88 -20.99
C SER A 13 31.17 -1.73 -19.84
N GLN A 14 31.94 -2.72 -19.44
CA GLN A 14 31.70 -3.54 -18.26
C GLN A 14 32.81 -3.28 -17.25
N TYR A 15 32.46 -3.08 -15.99
CA TYR A 15 33.41 -2.86 -14.92
C TYR A 15 33.12 -3.74 -13.71
N VAL A 16 34.18 -4.26 -13.11
CA VAL A 16 34.10 -5.12 -11.92
C VAL A 16 35.27 -4.77 -10.99
N GLN A 17 34.92 -4.49 -9.74
CA GLN A 17 35.91 -4.49 -8.66
C GLN A 17 35.54 -5.60 -7.68
N ARG A 18 36.34 -6.66 -7.65
CA ARG A 18 36.10 -7.87 -6.86
C ARG A 18 35.83 -7.53 -5.40
N TYR A 19 34.75 -8.13 -4.84
CA TYR A 19 34.29 -7.92 -3.48
C TYR A 19 33.78 -6.49 -3.17
N LYS A 20 33.65 -5.61 -4.15
CA LYS A 20 33.15 -4.26 -3.93
C LYS A 20 31.90 -3.97 -4.77
N TYR A 21 32.01 -4.05 -6.07
CA TYR A 21 30.90 -3.76 -6.99
C TYR A 21 31.13 -4.32 -8.38
N SER A 22 30.06 -4.45 -9.12
CA SER A 22 30.06 -4.75 -10.55
C SER A 22 29.02 -3.90 -11.27
N GLY A 23 29.23 -3.69 -12.55
CA GLY A 23 28.28 -2.95 -13.35
C GLY A 23 28.59 -3.03 -14.86
N ARG A 24 27.63 -2.57 -15.63
CA ARG A 24 27.69 -2.44 -17.09
C ARG A 24 27.00 -1.15 -17.48
N ILE A 25 27.61 -0.40 -18.35
CA ILE A 25 27.05 0.80 -18.95
C ILE A 25 27.08 0.64 -20.48
N SER A 26 25.99 0.95 -21.14
CA SER A 26 25.91 1.02 -22.58
C SER A 26 25.09 2.21 -23.03
N GLY A 27 25.57 2.91 -24.05
CA GLY A 27 24.90 4.02 -24.69
C GLY A 27 24.73 3.76 -26.19
N ARG A 28 23.57 4.08 -26.73
CA ARG A 28 23.30 4.04 -28.14
C ARG A 28 22.66 5.35 -28.58
N TYR A 29 23.16 5.88 -29.68
CA TYR A 29 22.55 7.05 -30.33
C TYR A 29 22.25 6.67 -31.76
N ALA A 30 21.03 6.88 -32.21
CA ALA A 30 20.60 6.58 -33.57
C ALA A 30 19.94 7.82 -34.19
N LYS A 31 20.24 8.03 -35.45
CA LYS A 31 19.48 8.94 -36.31
C LYS A 31 18.78 8.06 -37.37
N THR A 32 17.48 7.97 -37.27
CA THR A 32 16.68 7.18 -38.22
C THR A 32 16.03 8.13 -39.24
N VAL A 33 16.29 7.89 -40.49
CA VAL A 33 15.66 8.61 -41.64
C VAL A 33 14.93 7.57 -42.46
N ILE A 34 13.62 7.77 -42.66
CA ILE A 34 12.74 6.94 -43.47
C ILE A 34 12.07 7.83 -44.49
N GLY A 35 12.12 7.41 -45.79
CA GLY A 35 11.56 8.19 -46.89
C GLY A 35 12.43 9.39 -47.31
N GLU A 36 11.94 10.16 -48.26
CA GLU A 36 12.59 11.40 -48.77
C GLU A 36 11.88 12.66 -48.22
N PRO A 37 12.63 13.76 -48.06
CA PRO A 37 12.01 15.01 -47.66
C PRO A 37 10.87 15.41 -48.63
N GLY A 38 9.63 15.48 -48.07
CA GLY A 38 8.42 15.77 -48.88
C GLY A 38 7.45 14.58 -48.96
N ASP A 39 7.89 13.36 -48.59
CA ASP A 39 7.01 12.19 -48.52
C ASP A 39 6.07 12.28 -47.31
N ALA A 40 4.84 11.77 -47.45
CA ALA A 40 3.84 11.75 -46.39
C ALA A 40 4.31 10.91 -45.17
N ASN A 41 5.23 9.97 -45.39
CA ASN A 41 5.78 9.09 -44.36
C ASN A 41 7.27 9.42 -44.02
N TYR A 42 7.71 10.65 -44.31
CA TYR A 42 9.07 11.07 -43.99
C TYR A 42 9.28 11.11 -42.46
N VAL A 43 10.31 10.40 -42.00
CA VAL A 43 10.73 10.41 -40.59
C VAL A 43 12.20 10.82 -40.53
N ASN A 44 12.51 11.76 -39.67
CA ASN A 44 13.88 12.12 -39.29
C ASN A 44 13.92 12.22 -37.76
N SER A 45 14.21 11.10 -37.12
CA SER A 45 14.12 10.96 -35.67
C SER A 45 15.51 10.71 -35.06
N PRO A 46 16.11 11.72 -34.40
CA PRO A 46 17.22 11.49 -33.50
C PRO A 46 16.72 10.83 -32.23
N SER A 47 17.41 9.79 -31.78
CA SER A 47 16.99 8.99 -30.66
C SER A 47 18.16 8.41 -29.90
N PHE A 48 17.99 8.15 -28.61
CA PHE A 48 19.06 7.53 -27.82
C PHE A 48 18.51 6.53 -26.80
N GLN A 49 19.39 5.63 -26.39
CA GLN A 49 19.20 4.70 -25.28
C GLN A 49 20.41 4.72 -24.37
N LEU A 50 20.15 4.74 -23.05
CA LEU A 50 21.14 4.57 -22.00
C LEU A 50 20.74 3.40 -21.11
N GLN A 51 21.62 2.42 -20.99
CA GLN A 51 21.45 1.33 -20.04
C GLN A 51 22.63 1.36 -19.06
N TRP A 52 22.32 1.33 -17.78
CA TRP A 52 23.32 1.24 -16.73
C TRP A 52 22.83 0.33 -15.62
N THR A 53 23.59 -0.72 -15.35
CA THR A 53 23.39 -1.57 -14.19
C THR A 53 24.58 -1.44 -13.26
N HIS A 54 24.34 -1.26 -11.98
CA HIS A 54 25.34 -1.25 -10.94
C HIS A 54 24.84 -1.98 -9.71
N GLN A 55 25.67 -2.86 -9.19
CA GLN A 55 25.37 -3.60 -7.96
C GLN A 55 26.58 -3.55 -7.04
N GLN A 56 26.39 -2.96 -5.86
CA GLN A 56 27.38 -3.01 -4.78
C GLN A 56 27.31 -4.39 -4.08
N ASP A 57 28.47 -4.95 -3.75
CA ASP A 57 28.54 -6.14 -2.90
C ASP A 57 28.11 -5.79 -1.47
N PRO A 58 27.11 -6.46 -0.88
CA PRO A 58 26.66 -6.18 0.49
C PRO A 58 27.74 -6.31 1.55
N LYS A 59 28.78 -7.09 1.29
CA LYS A 59 29.91 -7.29 2.22
C LYS A 59 30.91 -6.16 2.19
N PHE A 60 30.96 -5.37 1.12
CA PHE A 60 31.91 -4.25 0.99
C PHE A 60 31.67 -3.16 2.03
N ASN A 61 30.41 -2.80 2.23
CA ASN A 61 30.00 -1.85 3.25
C ASN A 61 28.64 -2.24 3.84
N PRO A 62 28.62 -3.07 4.89
CA PRO A 62 27.37 -3.60 5.44
C PRO A 62 26.38 -2.53 5.92
N GLY A 63 26.86 -1.30 6.17
CA GLY A 63 26.02 -0.18 6.57
C GLY A 63 25.47 0.66 5.42
N SER A 64 25.83 0.37 4.16
CA SER A 64 25.31 1.09 3.00
C SER A 64 25.16 0.21 1.79
N THR A 65 24.18 0.53 0.95
CA THR A 65 23.90 -0.16 -0.30
C THR A 65 23.75 0.87 -1.41
N PHE A 66 24.33 0.59 -2.57
CA PHE A 66 24.11 1.36 -3.78
C PHE A 66 23.78 0.42 -4.94
N SER A 67 22.72 0.74 -5.66
CA SER A 67 22.33 0.00 -6.85
C SER A 67 21.74 0.94 -7.90
N ALA A 68 21.98 0.60 -9.16
CA ALA A 68 21.36 1.29 -10.29
C ALA A 68 20.88 0.26 -11.30
N SER A 69 19.69 0.50 -11.83
CA SER A 69 19.09 -0.21 -12.94
C SER A 69 18.43 0.83 -13.84
N VAL A 70 19.21 1.39 -14.74
CA VAL A 70 18.78 2.42 -15.68
C VAL A 70 18.57 1.77 -17.03
N ASN A 71 17.37 1.95 -17.59
CA ASN A 71 17.04 1.60 -18.97
C ASN A 71 16.19 2.74 -19.53
N PHE A 72 16.88 3.79 -19.92
CA PHE A 72 16.24 4.98 -20.45
C PHE A 72 16.38 4.96 -21.99
N ALA A 73 15.25 5.06 -22.68
CA ALA A 73 15.23 5.16 -24.13
C ALA A 73 14.15 6.15 -24.55
N THR A 74 14.45 7.00 -25.52
CA THR A 74 13.46 7.86 -26.14
C THR A 74 12.42 7.04 -26.89
N SER A 75 11.19 7.56 -27.04
CA SER A 75 10.12 6.89 -27.79
C SER A 75 10.53 6.60 -29.22
N GLY A 76 11.24 7.53 -29.87
CA GLY A 76 11.77 7.36 -31.23
C GLY A 76 12.77 6.21 -31.33
N PHE A 77 13.59 5.98 -30.29
CA PHE A 77 14.53 4.85 -30.29
C PHE A 77 13.79 3.51 -30.34
N ARG A 78 12.75 3.36 -29.55
CA ARG A 78 11.95 2.12 -29.51
C ARG A 78 11.18 1.89 -30.78
N GLN A 79 10.60 2.93 -31.32
CA GLN A 79 9.75 2.84 -32.50
C GLN A 79 10.55 2.55 -33.78
N TYR A 80 11.76 3.12 -33.91
CA TYR A 80 12.49 3.10 -35.18
C TYR A 80 13.87 2.45 -35.13
N ALA A 81 14.53 2.39 -33.96
CA ALA A 81 15.91 1.93 -33.82
C ALA A 81 16.04 0.65 -32.97
N SER A 82 14.98 0.19 -32.31
CA SER A 82 15.06 -1.01 -31.48
C SER A 82 15.25 -2.27 -32.32
N THR A 83 16.24 -3.08 -31.93
CA THR A 83 16.52 -4.41 -32.51
C THR A 83 15.95 -5.55 -31.67
N SER A 84 15.45 -5.26 -30.47
CA SER A 84 14.86 -6.23 -29.55
C SER A 84 13.36 -6.25 -29.64
N LEU A 85 12.77 -7.44 -29.83
CA LEU A 85 11.33 -7.62 -29.83
C LEU A 85 10.69 -7.19 -28.50
N ASN A 86 11.37 -7.47 -27.36
CA ASN A 86 10.92 -7.04 -26.06
C ASN A 86 10.84 -5.51 -25.91
N ASP A 87 11.83 -4.80 -26.42
CA ASP A 87 11.84 -3.32 -26.39
C ASP A 87 10.75 -2.74 -27.28
N TYR A 88 10.48 -3.38 -28.42
CA TYR A 88 9.44 -2.97 -29.35
C TYR A 88 8.02 -3.15 -28.80
N VAL A 89 7.76 -4.24 -28.08
CA VAL A 89 6.43 -4.52 -27.50
C VAL A 89 6.22 -3.86 -26.12
N SER A 90 7.29 -3.47 -25.44
CA SER A 90 7.21 -2.77 -24.16
C SER A 90 6.75 -1.35 -24.31
N THR A 91 5.58 -1.03 -23.77
CA THR A 91 5.05 0.34 -23.74
C THR A 91 5.64 1.19 -22.62
N THR A 92 6.20 0.57 -21.59
CA THR A 92 6.76 1.29 -20.43
C THR A 92 8.13 0.75 -20.09
N THR A 93 9.11 1.63 -19.83
CA THR A 93 10.38 1.27 -19.21
C THR A 93 10.58 2.03 -17.91
N GLU A 94 11.21 1.35 -16.99
CA GLU A 94 11.53 1.90 -15.70
C GLU A 94 13.05 1.94 -15.49
N SER A 95 13.49 3.03 -14.89
CA SER A 95 14.85 3.24 -14.45
C SER A 95 14.85 3.60 -12.98
N SER A 96 15.78 3.08 -12.23
CA SER A 96 15.93 3.40 -10.82
C SER A 96 17.39 3.43 -10.38
N ILE A 97 17.71 4.39 -9.52
CA ILE A 97 18.96 4.47 -8.79
C ILE A 97 18.59 4.54 -7.31
N SER A 98 19.22 3.74 -6.48
CA SER A 98 18.93 3.72 -5.06
C SER A 98 20.20 3.69 -4.20
N TYR A 99 20.14 4.44 -3.13
CA TYR A 99 21.16 4.48 -2.08
C TYR A 99 20.50 4.26 -0.72
N GLY A 100 20.98 3.29 0.01
CA GLY A 100 20.55 2.99 1.37
C GLY A 100 21.69 3.16 2.37
N LYS A 101 21.38 3.71 3.53
CA LYS A 101 22.30 3.83 4.65
C LYS A 101 21.61 3.40 5.93
N SER A 102 22.21 2.48 6.66
CA SER A 102 21.84 2.11 8.02
C SER A 102 23.00 2.35 8.96
N TRP A 103 22.73 3.05 10.05
CA TRP A 103 23.76 3.31 11.06
C TRP A 103 23.74 2.18 12.09
N ALA A 104 24.79 1.36 12.06
CA ALA A 104 24.92 0.21 12.96
C ALA A 104 24.84 0.64 14.44
N GLY A 105 24.12 -0.12 15.26
CA GLY A 105 23.91 0.20 16.67
C GLY A 105 22.94 1.35 16.96
N THR A 106 22.35 1.96 15.92
CA THR A 106 21.34 3.01 16.05
C THR A 106 20.02 2.58 15.40
N PRO A 107 18.87 3.19 15.77
CA PRO A 107 17.59 2.88 15.13
C PRO A 107 17.39 3.58 13.78
N PHE A 108 18.39 4.26 13.25
CA PHE A 108 18.25 5.14 12.08
C PHE A 108 18.62 4.45 10.78
N SER A 109 17.86 4.72 9.74
CA SER A 109 18.16 4.37 8.36
C SER A 109 17.67 5.45 7.40
N LEU A 110 18.37 5.58 6.27
CA LEU A 110 18.03 6.50 5.18
C LEU A 110 18.01 5.72 3.87
N GLN A 111 16.97 5.92 3.10
CA GLN A 111 16.85 5.41 1.73
C GLN A 111 16.62 6.61 0.81
N ILE A 112 17.45 6.74 -0.22
CA ILE A 112 17.27 7.73 -1.28
C ILE A 112 17.09 6.96 -2.59
N SER A 113 16.12 7.35 -3.39
CA SER A 113 15.93 6.77 -4.71
C SER A 113 15.55 7.82 -5.75
N MET A 114 15.99 7.57 -6.97
CA MET A 114 15.60 8.31 -8.16
C MET A 114 14.94 7.32 -9.10
N ARG A 115 13.84 7.70 -9.72
CA ARG A 115 13.09 6.85 -10.65
C ARG A 115 12.69 7.64 -11.88
N ALA A 116 12.75 6.98 -13.03
CA ALA A 116 12.20 7.48 -14.27
C ALA A 116 11.38 6.37 -14.92
N SER A 117 10.16 6.69 -15.31
CA SER A 117 9.27 5.80 -16.06
C SER A 117 8.89 6.48 -17.36
N VAL A 118 9.19 5.85 -18.47
CA VAL A 118 8.90 6.37 -19.82
C VAL A 118 7.81 5.52 -20.44
N ASN A 119 6.71 6.14 -20.83
CA ASN A 119 5.63 5.51 -21.59
C ASN A 119 5.76 5.92 -23.06
N SER A 120 6.11 4.96 -23.91
CA SER A 120 6.34 5.21 -25.34
C SER A 120 5.07 5.36 -26.17
N ARG A 121 3.89 5.00 -25.64
CA ARG A 121 2.61 5.13 -26.37
C ARG A 121 2.16 6.59 -26.47
N ASP A 122 2.29 7.33 -25.38
CA ASP A 122 1.88 8.73 -25.26
C ASP A 122 3.06 9.69 -25.09
N SER A 123 4.30 9.18 -25.25
CA SER A 123 5.55 9.93 -25.11
C SER A 123 5.62 10.72 -23.80
N THR A 124 5.12 10.12 -22.71
CA THR A 124 5.17 10.74 -21.38
C THR A 124 6.26 10.15 -20.53
N ILE A 125 6.90 11.01 -19.73
CA ILE A 125 7.90 10.64 -18.75
C ILE A 125 7.42 11.05 -17.37
N GLN A 126 7.51 10.13 -16.43
CA GLN A 126 7.33 10.40 -15.02
C GLN A 126 8.68 10.28 -14.31
N LEU A 127 9.15 11.38 -13.74
CA LEU A 127 10.37 11.43 -12.97
C LEU A 127 10.06 11.59 -11.48
N THR A 128 10.80 10.89 -10.63
CA THR A 128 10.84 11.11 -9.17
C THR A 128 12.29 11.36 -8.79
N LEU A 129 12.66 12.62 -8.51
CA LEU A 129 14.04 13.08 -8.39
C LEU A 129 14.19 14.17 -7.29
N PRO A 130 14.59 13.81 -6.08
CA PRO A 130 14.67 12.49 -5.46
C PRO A 130 13.39 12.09 -4.73
N SER A 131 13.32 10.83 -4.33
CA SER A 131 12.51 10.37 -3.21
C SER A 131 13.45 9.94 -2.09
N ALA A 132 13.25 10.45 -0.88
CA ALA A 132 14.06 10.11 0.28
C ALA A 132 13.17 9.67 1.44
N THR A 133 13.55 8.60 2.13
CA THR A 133 12.87 8.13 3.32
C THR A 133 13.87 7.96 4.46
N PHE A 134 13.65 8.70 5.52
CA PHE A 134 14.39 8.55 6.76
C PHE A 134 13.53 7.83 7.79
N ASN A 135 14.04 6.74 8.34
CA ASN A 135 13.33 5.94 9.34
C ASN A 135 14.10 5.91 10.66
N MET A 136 13.35 6.10 11.72
CA MET A 136 13.75 5.72 13.07
C MET A 136 12.93 4.49 13.45
N SER A 137 13.57 3.34 13.55
CA SER A 137 12.91 2.11 13.99
C SER A 137 12.43 2.26 15.44
N LYS A 138 11.54 1.36 15.84
CA LYS A 138 10.88 1.41 17.16
C LYS A 138 11.86 1.58 18.30
N VAL A 139 11.74 2.68 19.04
CA VAL A 139 12.48 2.97 20.28
C VAL A 139 11.53 2.97 21.46
N PHE A 140 12.05 2.74 22.65
CA PHE A 140 11.30 2.69 23.92
C PHE A 140 11.86 3.77 24.86
N PRO A 141 11.42 5.03 24.76
CA PRO A 141 12.04 6.14 25.46
C PRO A 141 11.96 6.05 26.99
N PHE A 142 10.94 5.35 27.50
CA PHE A 142 10.72 5.20 28.94
C PHE A 142 11.28 3.90 29.53
N ARG A 143 12.02 3.10 28.73
CA ARG A 143 12.59 1.84 29.21
C ARG A 143 13.80 2.12 30.09
N ARG A 144 13.77 1.58 31.30
CA ARG A 144 14.92 1.62 32.23
C ARG A 144 16.10 0.85 31.64
N LYS A 145 17.31 1.42 31.73
CA LYS A 145 18.55 0.80 31.22
C LYS A 145 18.91 -0.51 31.97
N ASN A 146 18.70 -0.52 33.26
CA ASN A 146 19.08 -1.64 34.18
C ASN A 146 17.82 -2.15 34.90
N ALA A 147 16.79 -2.57 34.17
CA ALA A 147 15.55 -3.05 34.76
C ALA A 147 15.71 -4.45 35.34
N VAL A 148 15.48 -4.60 36.61
CA VAL A 148 15.29 -5.89 37.28
C VAL A 148 13.78 -6.14 37.42
N GLY A 149 13.31 -7.34 37.04
CA GLY A 149 11.92 -7.77 37.17
C GLY A 149 11.06 -7.44 35.94
N LYS A 150 9.73 -7.52 36.09
CA LYS A 150 8.79 -7.32 35.00
C LYS A 150 8.77 -5.85 34.53
N GLN A 151 8.75 -5.64 33.22
CA GLN A 151 8.59 -4.32 32.64
C GLN A 151 7.22 -3.72 33.00
N ARG A 152 7.22 -2.44 33.38
CA ARG A 152 6.01 -1.66 33.63
C ARG A 152 5.35 -1.28 32.31
N TRP A 153 4.03 -0.97 32.31
CA TRP A 153 3.28 -0.68 31.10
C TRP A 153 3.86 0.50 30.30
N TYR A 154 4.33 1.56 30.97
CA TYR A 154 4.93 2.72 30.33
C TYR A 154 6.32 2.44 29.72
N GLU A 155 7.07 1.45 30.23
CA GLU A 155 8.36 1.05 29.65
C GLU A 155 8.19 0.35 28.29
N LYS A 156 6.97 -0.08 27.99
CA LYS A 156 6.58 -0.67 26.70
C LYS A 156 6.07 0.36 25.69
N ILE A 157 5.96 1.64 26.08
CA ILE A 157 5.63 2.70 25.15
C ILE A 157 6.75 2.80 24.14
N SER A 158 6.38 2.63 22.90
CA SER A 158 7.29 2.68 21.76
C SER A 158 6.89 3.80 20.82
N VAL A 159 7.91 4.45 20.29
CA VAL A 159 7.78 5.49 19.27
C VAL A 159 8.64 5.10 18.09
N SER A 160 8.15 5.30 16.90
CA SER A 160 8.94 5.24 15.66
C SER A 160 8.67 6.48 14.82
N TYR A 161 9.49 6.73 13.85
CA TYR A 161 9.34 7.87 12.96
C TYR A 161 9.69 7.48 11.53
N THR A 162 8.90 7.98 10.59
CA THR A 162 9.20 7.89 9.17
C THR A 162 9.00 9.27 8.56
N GLY A 163 10.08 9.86 8.04
CA GLY A 163 10.05 11.06 7.23
C GLY A 163 10.25 10.70 5.76
N SER A 164 9.35 11.09 4.90
CA SER A 164 9.40 10.79 3.46
C SER A 164 9.34 12.09 2.68
N LEU A 165 10.35 12.35 1.87
CA LEU A 165 10.38 13.43 0.88
C LEU A 165 10.11 12.83 -0.50
N THR A 166 9.27 13.45 -1.27
CA THR A 166 9.04 13.11 -2.68
C THR A 166 9.04 14.37 -3.51
N ASN A 167 9.78 14.33 -4.61
CA ASN A 167 9.74 15.33 -5.66
C ASN A 167 9.53 14.62 -6.99
N SER A 168 8.43 14.90 -7.67
CA SER A 168 8.06 14.21 -8.90
C SER A 168 7.47 15.16 -9.93
N VAL A 169 7.66 14.79 -11.21
CA VAL A 169 7.05 15.50 -12.33
C VAL A 169 6.59 14.49 -13.38
N LYS A 170 5.48 14.76 -14.01
CA LYS A 170 4.99 14.06 -15.21
C LYS A 170 4.90 15.08 -16.34
N ALA A 171 5.60 14.80 -17.44
CA ALA A 171 5.67 15.69 -18.60
C ALA A 171 5.79 14.86 -19.89
N LYS A 172 5.63 15.49 -21.04
CA LYS A 172 6.00 14.89 -22.32
C LYS A 172 7.52 14.94 -22.51
N GLU A 173 8.05 14.08 -23.38
CA GLU A 173 9.49 14.01 -23.67
C GLU A 173 10.08 15.33 -24.18
N ASP A 174 9.33 16.06 -25.01
CA ASP A 174 9.72 17.36 -25.59
C ASP A 174 9.76 18.50 -24.55
N GLU A 175 9.00 18.36 -23.46
CA GLU A 175 8.93 19.34 -22.37
C GLU A 175 10.04 19.16 -21.33
N LEU A 176 10.79 18.05 -21.33
CA LEU A 176 11.79 17.73 -20.29
C LEU A 176 12.90 18.77 -20.15
N LEU A 177 13.27 19.42 -21.24
CA LEU A 177 14.31 20.45 -21.27
C LEU A 177 13.75 21.88 -21.23
N SER A 178 12.43 22.03 -21.12
CA SER A 178 11.79 23.32 -20.95
C SER A 178 11.94 23.82 -19.51
N PRO A 179 12.19 25.14 -19.30
CA PRO A 179 12.14 25.73 -17.97
C PRO A 179 10.84 25.50 -17.20
N ASP A 180 9.71 25.40 -17.93
CA ASP A 180 8.37 25.19 -17.35
C ASP A 180 8.20 23.85 -16.65
N ILE A 181 9.15 22.93 -16.80
CA ILE A 181 9.12 21.65 -16.08
C ILE A 181 9.15 21.82 -14.57
N PHE A 182 9.84 22.87 -14.08
CA PHE A 182 9.93 23.17 -12.66
C PHE A 182 8.57 23.55 -12.07
N ASP A 183 7.72 24.20 -12.82
CA ASP A 183 6.38 24.60 -12.40
C ASP A 183 5.41 23.39 -12.34
N LYS A 184 5.70 22.36 -13.14
CA LYS A 184 4.97 21.10 -13.10
C LYS A 184 5.42 20.17 -11.96
N MET A 185 6.52 20.47 -11.29
CA MET A 185 7.04 19.64 -10.20
C MET A 185 6.12 19.66 -8.99
N VAL A 186 5.88 18.46 -8.48
CA VAL A 186 5.08 18.21 -7.29
C VAL A 186 5.99 17.70 -6.20
N ASN A 187 6.11 18.46 -5.14
CA ASN A 187 6.98 18.11 -4.04
C ASN A 187 6.26 18.17 -2.69
N GLY A 188 6.81 17.49 -1.71
CA GLY A 188 6.28 17.48 -0.36
C GLY A 188 7.10 16.61 0.57
N ILE A 189 6.84 16.78 1.87
CA ILE A 189 7.45 15.99 2.95
C ILE A 189 6.33 15.44 3.82
N GLN A 190 6.37 14.15 4.10
CA GLN A 190 5.43 13.50 5.03
C GLN A 190 6.17 12.99 6.26
N HIS A 191 5.60 13.23 7.43
CA HIS A 191 6.09 12.79 8.73
C HIS A 191 5.07 11.86 9.36
N LYS A 192 5.45 10.63 9.68
CA LYS A 192 4.60 9.66 10.38
C LYS A 192 5.24 9.32 11.72
N ILE A 193 4.48 9.50 12.80
CA ILE A 193 4.90 9.26 14.18
C ILE A 193 3.88 8.35 14.86
N PRO A 194 3.98 7.03 14.69
CA PRO A 194 3.18 6.10 15.47
C PRO A 194 3.75 5.92 16.88
N VAL A 195 2.88 6.07 17.87
CA VAL A 195 3.13 5.80 19.28
C VAL A 195 2.25 4.65 19.69
N SER A 196 2.81 3.60 20.27
CA SER A 196 2.02 2.43 20.69
C SER A 196 2.60 1.79 21.94
N THR A 197 1.73 1.15 22.70
CA THR A 197 2.14 0.29 23.82
C THR A 197 1.27 -0.96 23.86
N SER A 198 1.67 -1.96 24.61
CA SER A 198 0.85 -3.13 24.88
C SER A 198 1.09 -3.62 26.30
N PHE A 199 0.03 -3.98 26.97
CA PHE A 199 0.07 -4.53 28.33
C PHE A 199 -1.04 -5.54 28.54
N ASN A 200 -0.83 -6.46 29.46
CA ASN A 200 -1.84 -7.45 29.84
C ASN A 200 -2.64 -6.94 31.01
N LEU A 201 -3.94 -6.83 30.83
CA LEU A 201 -4.91 -6.60 31.88
C LEU A 201 -5.33 -7.94 32.46
N PHE A 202 -5.33 -8.07 33.80
CA PHE A 202 -5.64 -9.31 34.52
C PHE A 202 -4.86 -10.54 34.05
N ASN A 203 -3.68 -10.37 33.44
CA ASN A 203 -2.83 -11.39 32.80
C ASN A 203 -3.43 -12.13 31.60
N TYR A 204 -4.66 -11.90 31.21
CA TYR A 204 -5.38 -12.63 30.17
C TYR A 204 -5.78 -11.78 28.97
N ILE A 205 -6.02 -10.49 29.19
CA ILE A 205 -6.46 -9.58 28.14
C ILE A 205 -5.28 -8.71 27.72
N ASN A 206 -4.85 -8.86 26.49
CA ASN A 206 -3.84 -7.97 25.92
C ASN A 206 -4.52 -6.71 25.40
N VAL A 207 -4.15 -5.55 25.93
CA VAL A 207 -4.64 -4.23 25.54
C VAL A 207 -3.53 -3.49 24.83
N SER A 208 -3.82 -2.99 23.62
CA SER A 208 -2.84 -2.34 22.74
C SER A 208 -3.39 -0.98 22.25
N PRO A 209 -3.19 0.09 23.02
CA PRO A 209 -3.46 1.44 22.56
C PRO A 209 -2.39 1.91 21.57
N SER A 210 -2.81 2.68 20.58
CA SER A 210 -1.94 3.35 19.61
C SER A 210 -2.48 4.71 19.23
N PHE A 211 -1.57 5.64 19.02
CA PHE A 211 -1.82 6.97 18.49
C PHE A 211 -0.94 7.15 17.26
N ASN A 212 -1.53 7.47 16.13
CA ASN A 212 -0.82 7.71 14.89
C ASN A 212 -0.98 9.18 14.54
N TYR A 213 0.14 9.88 14.43
CA TYR A 213 0.21 11.25 13.95
C TYR A 213 0.88 11.27 12.59
N ASN A 214 0.27 11.96 11.65
CA ASN A 214 0.77 12.19 10.32
C ASN A 214 0.75 13.70 10.04
N ALA A 215 1.87 14.24 9.57
CA ALA A 215 1.97 15.62 9.12
C ALA A 215 2.50 15.64 7.68
N VAL A 216 1.96 16.54 6.89
CA VAL A 216 2.35 16.71 5.49
C VAL A 216 2.70 18.17 5.26
N TRP A 217 3.89 18.40 4.72
CA TRP A 217 4.38 19.72 4.28
C TRP A 217 4.29 19.75 2.76
N LEU A 218 3.53 20.70 2.27
CA LEU A 218 3.31 20.96 0.86
C LEU A 218 3.77 22.36 0.51
N PHE A 219 4.12 22.58 -0.76
CA PHE A 219 4.73 23.83 -1.19
C PHE A 219 3.92 24.54 -2.26
N ARG A 220 2.73 24.06 -2.54
CA ARG A 220 1.76 24.73 -3.41
C ARG A 220 0.32 24.43 -3.00
N GLU A 221 -0.57 25.34 -3.34
CA GLU A 221 -2.00 25.15 -3.30
C GLU A 221 -2.62 25.53 -4.65
N VAL A 222 -3.77 24.96 -4.96
CA VAL A 222 -4.52 25.24 -6.18
C VAL A 222 -5.92 25.67 -5.78
N THR A 223 -6.23 26.94 -5.94
CA THR A 223 -7.56 27.46 -5.72
C THR A 223 -8.45 27.21 -6.95
N GLN A 224 -9.73 26.97 -6.72
CA GLN A 224 -10.71 26.75 -7.79
C GLN A 224 -11.87 27.73 -7.63
N ALA A 225 -12.28 28.34 -8.75
CA ALA A 225 -13.46 29.19 -8.81
C ALA A 225 -14.29 28.83 -10.03
N TYR A 226 -15.62 28.99 -9.92
CA TYR A 226 -16.50 28.85 -11.05
C TYR A 226 -16.25 30.00 -12.03
N ASP A 227 -16.09 29.66 -13.30
CA ASP A 227 -15.88 30.61 -14.38
C ASP A 227 -16.65 30.10 -15.62
N PRO A 228 -17.76 30.75 -16.00
CA PRO A 228 -18.58 30.28 -17.10
C PRO A 228 -17.87 30.26 -18.45
N ASP A 229 -16.82 31.10 -18.62
CA ASP A 229 -16.06 31.24 -19.85
C ASP A 229 -14.86 30.29 -19.95
N ALA A 230 -14.50 29.63 -18.83
CA ALA A 230 -13.38 28.70 -18.80
C ALA A 230 -13.78 27.30 -19.29
N GLU A 231 -12.79 26.55 -19.81
CA GLU A 231 -12.94 25.12 -20.11
C GLU A 231 -13.37 24.37 -18.85
N ASN A 232 -14.45 23.57 -18.95
CA ASN A 232 -15.10 22.90 -17.82
C ASN A 232 -15.67 23.83 -16.73
N HIS A 233 -15.91 25.12 -17.04
CA HIS A 233 -16.45 26.12 -16.13
C HIS A 233 -15.66 26.30 -14.82
N LEU A 234 -14.34 26.05 -14.85
CA LEU A 234 -13.48 26.13 -13.67
C LEU A 234 -12.19 26.89 -14.01
N ARG A 235 -11.96 27.98 -13.28
CA ARG A 235 -10.67 28.65 -13.23
C ARG A 235 -9.86 28.06 -12.07
N ARG A 236 -8.59 27.75 -12.35
CA ARG A 236 -7.63 27.24 -11.38
C ARG A 236 -6.43 28.15 -11.32
N ASP A 237 -6.11 28.61 -10.11
CA ASP A 237 -4.95 29.43 -9.86
C ASP A 237 -4.02 28.69 -8.90
N THR A 238 -2.72 28.63 -9.24
CA THR A 238 -1.71 27.95 -8.41
C THR A 238 -0.88 28.98 -7.65
N THR A 239 -0.83 28.84 -6.33
CA THR A 239 -0.02 29.67 -5.45
C THR A 239 1.04 28.83 -4.77
N TYR A 240 2.28 29.29 -4.80
CA TYR A 240 3.41 28.64 -4.14
C TYR A 240 3.62 29.20 -2.74
N GLY A 241 3.75 28.33 -1.77
CA GLY A 241 3.92 28.67 -0.37
C GLY A 241 4.07 27.43 0.51
N PHE A 242 4.46 27.63 1.75
CA PHE A 242 4.54 26.52 2.71
C PHE A 242 3.19 26.28 3.37
N HIS A 243 2.70 25.06 3.24
CA HIS A 243 1.44 24.60 3.83
C HIS A 243 1.69 23.37 4.69
N HIS A 244 1.10 23.34 5.87
CA HIS A 244 1.21 22.28 6.83
C HIS A 244 -0.16 21.69 7.12
N LEU A 245 -0.35 20.42 6.74
CA LEU A 245 -1.54 19.64 7.05
C LEU A 245 -1.17 18.56 8.05
N ASN A 246 -2.06 18.28 8.98
CA ASN A 246 -1.89 17.15 9.90
C ASN A 246 -3.18 16.36 10.06
N ASP A 247 -3.01 15.08 10.31
CA ASP A 247 -4.08 14.20 10.73
C ASP A 247 -3.60 13.27 11.83
N TYR A 248 -4.55 12.77 12.61
CA TYR A 248 -4.25 11.80 13.65
C TYR A 248 -5.42 10.89 13.90
N ASN A 249 -5.12 9.71 14.40
CA ASN A 249 -6.11 8.78 14.87
C ASN A 249 -5.64 8.08 16.14
N PHE A 250 -6.60 7.74 16.98
CA PHE A 250 -6.41 6.98 18.20
C PHE A 250 -7.10 5.64 18.06
N ASN A 251 -6.40 4.56 18.40
CA ASN A 251 -6.95 3.21 18.39
C ASN A 251 -6.62 2.52 19.73
N VAL A 252 -7.56 1.77 20.26
CA VAL A 252 -7.34 0.85 21.37
C VAL A 252 -7.92 -0.49 20.95
N SER A 253 -7.15 -1.56 21.08
CA SER A 253 -7.65 -2.92 20.88
C SER A 253 -7.38 -3.77 22.09
N ALA A 254 -8.32 -4.63 22.39
CA ALA A 254 -8.21 -5.63 23.46
C ALA A 254 -8.49 -7.01 22.87
N ASN A 255 -7.64 -7.96 23.12
CA ASN A 255 -7.81 -9.34 22.69
C ASN A 255 -7.46 -10.33 23.78
N THR A 256 -8.07 -11.49 23.71
CA THR A 256 -7.76 -12.62 24.60
C THR A 256 -7.84 -13.92 23.82
N LYS A 257 -7.36 -15.01 24.43
CA LYS A 257 -7.47 -16.35 23.86
C LYS A 257 -8.23 -17.24 24.82
N VAL A 258 -9.30 -17.82 24.33
CA VAL A 258 -10.10 -18.82 25.05
C VAL A 258 -9.84 -20.18 24.44
N TYR A 259 -9.59 -21.18 25.27
CA TYR A 259 -9.28 -22.54 24.85
C TYR A 259 -10.35 -23.49 25.36
N GLY A 260 -10.92 -24.27 24.45
CA GLY A 260 -11.72 -25.47 24.76
C GLY A 260 -10.92 -26.71 24.35
N THR A 261 -10.77 -27.67 25.24
CA THR A 261 -10.10 -28.94 24.95
C THR A 261 -11.04 -30.08 25.29
N TYR A 262 -11.27 -30.97 24.32
CA TYR A 262 -12.02 -32.20 24.49
C TYR A 262 -11.04 -33.37 24.40
N ASP A 263 -11.02 -34.20 25.43
CA ASP A 263 -10.13 -35.38 25.56
C ASP A 263 -10.92 -36.66 25.26
N PHE A 264 -10.48 -37.40 24.25
CA PHE A 264 -11.04 -38.68 23.80
C PHE A 264 -10.08 -39.84 24.08
N THR A 265 -9.00 -39.64 24.79
CA THR A 265 -7.98 -40.67 25.07
C THR A 265 -8.57 -41.90 25.78
N ARG A 266 -9.69 -41.73 26.51
CA ARG A 266 -10.46 -42.79 27.13
C ARG A 266 -10.99 -43.84 26.16
N TYR A 267 -11.16 -43.44 24.88
CA TYR A 267 -11.67 -44.33 23.83
C TYR A 267 -10.51 -44.88 23.02
N GLU A 268 -9.96 -46.02 23.37
CA GLU A 268 -8.69 -46.57 22.82
C GLU A 268 -8.81 -46.78 21.28
N LYS A 269 -9.94 -47.27 20.77
CA LYS A 269 -10.18 -47.54 19.35
C LYS A 269 -10.48 -46.30 18.50
N PHE A 270 -10.72 -45.15 19.15
CA PHE A 270 -11.09 -43.94 18.43
C PHE A 270 -9.80 -43.21 17.95
N PRO A 271 -9.68 -42.97 16.63
CA PRO A 271 -8.46 -42.38 16.10
C PRO A 271 -8.21 -40.93 16.55
N LEU A 272 -9.28 -40.16 16.84
CA LEU A 272 -9.20 -38.84 17.42
C LEU A 272 -8.95 -38.94 18.92
N LYS A 273 -7.82 -38.43 19.39
CA LYS A 273 -7.44 -38.47 20.80
C LYS A 273 -7.73 -37.19 21.55
N MET A 274 -7.62 -36.06 20.88
CA MET A 274 -7.87 -34.77 21.50
C MET A 274 -8.34 -33.76 20.42
N LEU A 275 -9.29 -32.91 20.80
CA LEU A 275 -9.74 -31.78 19.97
C LEU A 275 -9.53 -30.50 20.77
N ARG A 276 -8.83 -29.53 20.18
CA ARG A 276 -8.60 -28.21 20.78
C ARG A 276 -9.22 -27.14 19.91
N HIS A 277 -10.18 -26.43 20.46
CA HIS A 277 -10.76 -25.23 19.86
C HIS A 277 -10.14 -23.99 20.52
N THR A 278 -9.59 -23.10 19.74
CA THR A 278 -9.05 -21.82 20.22
C THR A 278 -9.88 -20.70 19.61
N ILE A 279 -10.41 -19.82 20.46
CA ILE A 279 -11.19 -18.64 20.07
C ILE A 279 -10.40 -17.42 20.49
N THR A 280 -10.16 -16.49 19.56
CA THR A 280 -9.47 -15.23 19.81
C THR A 280 -10.42 -14.08 19.49
N PRO A 281 -11.26 -13.65 20.44
CA PRO A 281 -12.04 -12.44 20.29
C PRO A 281 -11.15 -11.20 20.41
N THR A 282 -11.41 -10.22 19.59
CA THR A 282 -10.79 -8.89 19.62
C THR A 282 -11.88 -7.84 19.57
N ILE A 283 -11.80 -6.87 20.44
CA ILE A 283 -12.65 -5.67 20.42
C ILE A 283 -11.71 -4.47 20.35
N GLY A 284 -12.09 -3.45 19.59
CA GLY A 284 -11.29 -2.24 19.43
C GLY A 284 -12.18 -1.00 19.34
N PHE A 285 -11.62 0.13 19.69
CA PHE A 285 -12.22 1.43 19.49
C PHE A 285 -11.26 2.28 18.68
N ARG A 286 -11.77 2.93 17.64
CA ARG A 286 -11.04 3.86 16.80
C ARG A 286 -11.74 5.20 16.78
N TYR A 287 -10.95 6.26 16.96
CA TYR A 287 -11.40 7.63 16.80
C TYR A 287 -10.53 8.36 15.77
N THR A 288 -11.17 9.04 14.84
CA THR A 288 -10.55 9.91 13.84
C THR A 288 -11.36 11.21 13.79
N PRO A 289 -10.75 12.38 13.99
CA PRO A 289 -11.44 13.66 13.92
C PRO A 289 -12.05 13.96 12.56
N ASN A 290 -12.92 14.96 12.52
CA ASN A 290 -13.50 15.45 11.26
C ASN A 290 -12.55 16.43 10.56
N PHE A 291 -11.62 15.89 9.76
CA PHE A 291 -10.71 16.71 8.96
C PHE A 291 -11.40 17.44 7.79
N GLY A 292 -12.66 17.11 7.49
CA GLY A 292 -13.50 17.87 6.57
C GLY A 292 -14.13 19.13 7.18
N SER A 293 -13.94 19.37 8.49
CA SER A 293 -14.45 20.57 9.15
C SER A 293 -13.71 21.83 8.65
N PRO A 294 -14.44 22.95 8.46
CA PRO A 294 -13.84 24.24 8.10
C PRO A 294 -12.73 24.70 9.05
N THR A 295 -12.76 24.27 10.32
CA THR A 295 -11.74 24.58 11.34
C THR A 295 -10.32 24.17 10.93
N TYR A 296 -10.18 23.12 10.11
CA TYR A 296 -8.89 22.66 9.63
C TYR A 296 -8.42 23.37 8.35
N GLY A 297 -9.35 23.94 7.57
CA GLY A 297 -9.03 24.62 6.32
C GLY A 297 -8.50 23.69 5.21
N TYR A 298 -8.76 22.38 5.29
CA TYR A 298 -8.27 21.42 4.29
C TYR A 298 -9.21 21.25 3.11
N TRP A 299 -10.45 21.70 3.25
CA TRP A 299 -11.53 21.55 2.26
C TRP A 299 -12.32 22.83 2.14
N GLU A 300 -12.51 23.29 0.91
CA GLU A 300 -13.21 24.53 0.58
C GLU A 300 -14.41 24.24 -0.32
N PRO A 301 -15.53 24.95 -0.13
CA PRO A 301 -16.66 24.88 -1.06
C PRO A 301 -16.37 25.66 -2.33
N TYR A 302 -16.86 25.18 -3.46
CA TYR A 302 -16.85 25.91 -4.73
C TYR A 302 -18.13 25.65 -5.49
N GLN A 303 -18.54 26.61 -6.32
CA GLN A 303 -19.70 26.49 -7.18
C GLN A 303 -19.32 25.64 -8.41
N THR A 304 -20.17 24.65 -8.78
CA THR A 304 -19.92 23.72 -9.88
C THR A 304 -20.77 23.98 -11.12
N SER A 305 -21.83 24.79 -11.01
CA SER A 305 -22.77 25.08 -12.08
C SER A 305 -23.42 26.45 -11.90
N GLU A 306 -24.01 26.96 -12.97
CA GLU A 306 -24.75 28.23 -12.99
C GLU A 306 -25.91 28.27 -11.99
N ASP A 307 -26.54 27.13 -11.73
CA ASP A 307 -27.62 26.95 -10.73
C ASP A 307 -27.17 27.12 -9.28
N GLY A 308 -25.90 27.45 -9.03
CA GLY A 308 -25.36 27.65 -7.68
C GLY A 308 -25.08 26.36 -6.91
N LYS A 309 -25.02 25.22 -7.57
CA LYS A 309 -24.66 23.94 -6.91
C LYS A 309 -23.24 24.01 -6.35
N ILE A 310 -23.12 23.67 -5.07
CA ILE A 310 -21.84 23.69 -4.34
C ILE A 310 -21.33 22.27 -4.18
N ASP A 311 -20.03 22.10 -4.44
CA ASP A 311 -19.25 20.92 -4.10
C ASP A 311 -18.01 21.34 -3.32
N TYR A 312 -17.25 20.39 -2.81
CA TYR A 312 -16.06 20.63 -2.01
C TYR A 312 -14.82 20.06 -2.69
N TYR A 313 -13.77 20.85 -2.68
CA TYR A 313 -12.46 20.45 -3.12
C TYR A 313 -11.42 20.76 -2.05
N SER A 314 -10.25 20.18 -2.19
CA SER A 314 -9.10 20.57 -1.37
C SER A 314 -8.10 21.35 -2.21
N PRO A 315 -7.70 22.57 -1.79
CA PRO A 315 -6.66 23.35 -2.44
C PRO A 315 -5.32 22.60 -2.52
N TYR A 316 -5.15 21.59 -1.69
CA TYR A 316 -3.94 20.78 -1.60
C TYR A 316 -4.00 19.50 -2.43
N SER A 317 -5.08 19.26 -3.17
CA SER A 317 -5.21 18.09 -4.06
C SER A 317 -4.20 18.14 -5.21
N GLY A 318 -3.73 16.97 -5.65
CA GLY A 318 -2.73 16.88 -6.72
C GLY A 318 -1.29 17.19 -6.29
N ASN A 319 -1.03 17.35 -5.00
CA ASN A 319 0.31 17.40 -4.44
C ASN A 319 0.92 16.00 -4.24
N ALA A 320 2.18 15.94 -3.79
CA ALA A 320 2.93 14.70 -3.60
C ALA A 320 2.33 13.74 -2.58
N TYR A 321 1.54 14.25 -1.64
CA TYR A 321 0.88 13.47 -0.60
C TYR A 321 -0.60 13.78 -0.52
N SER A 322 -1.37 12.79 -0.11
CA SER A 322 -2.81 12.90 0.03
C SER A 322 -3.21 13.84 1.16
N VAL A 323 -4.28 14.58 0.94
CA VAL A 323 -4.94 15.40 1.95
C VAL A 323 -5.74 14.50 2.89
N PRO A 324 -5.87 14.83 4.19
CA PRO A 324 -6.77 14.14 5.10
C PRO A 324 -8.19 14.10 4.53
N SER A 325 -8.79 12.90 4.46
CA SER A 325 -10.09 12.72 3.82
C SER A 325 -11.19 13.46 4.58
N ARG A 326 -12.07 14.14 3.84
CA ARG A 326 -13.27 14.79 4.38
C ARG A 326 -14.21 13.81 5.08
N SER A 327 -14.29 12.58 4.57
CA SER A 327 -15.17 11.54 5.11
C SER A 327 -14.52 10.65 6.18
N SER A 328 -13.33 11.01 6.67
CA SER A 328 -12.58 10.18 7.64
C SER A 328 -13.10 10.26 9.07
N HIS A 329 -14.05 11.19 9.36
CA HIS A 329 -14.64 11.33 10.69
C HIS A 329 -15.28 10.02 11.16
N ALA A 330 -14.72 9.43 12.19
CA ALA A 330 -15.20 8.16 12.72
C ALA A 330 -14.95 8.05 14.22
N ALA A 331 -15.97 7.61 14.93
CA ALA A 331 -15.85 7.00 16.25
C ALA A 331 -16.44 5.60 16.11
N SER A 332 -15.63 4.58 16.06
CA SER A 332 -16.11 3.23 15.72
C SER A 332 -15.62 2.19 16.70
N LEU A 333 -16.54 1.32 17.09
CA LEU A 333 -16.25 0.06 17.77
C LEU A 333 -16.00 -1.01 16.71
N THR A 334 -14.86 -1.67 16.78
CA THR A 334 -14.51 -2.79 15.91
C THR A 334 -14.57 -4.09 16.70
N PHE A 335 -15.01 -5.15 16.09
CA PHE A 335 -14.98 -6.49 16.67
C PHE A 335 -14.50 -7.51 15.65
N SER A 336 -13.77 -8.49 16.11
CA SER A 336 -13.39 -9.65 15.32
C SER A 336 -13.26 -10.88 16.20
N VAL A 337 -13.57 -12.04 15.61
CA VAL A 337 -13.36 -13.32 16.26
C VAL A 337 -12.63 -14.23 15.28
N ALA A 338 -11.46 -14.70 15.68
CA ALA A 338 -10.71 -15.70 14.94
C ALA A 338 -10.75 -17.03 15.70
N GLN A 339 -10.95 -18.12 14.99
CA GLN A 339 -11.08 -19.44 15.59
C GLN A 339 -10.18 -20.44 14.85
N THR A 340 -9.56 -21.34 15.61
CA THR A 340 -8.78 -22.45 15.07
C THR A 340 -9.23 -23.75 15.71
N LEU A 341 -9.27 -24.83 14.92
CA LEU A 341 -9.61 -26.15 15.39
C LEU A 341 -8.48 -27.12 15.06
N GLU A 342 -7.87 -27.66 16.10
CA GLU A 342 -6.75 -28.59 16.01
C GLU A 342 -7.14 -29.92 16.63
N ALA A 343 -6.69 -31.03 16.03
CA ALA A 343 -6.88 -32.36 16.54
C ALA A 343 -5.53 -33.06 16.79
N LYS A 344 -5.48 -33.92 17.80
CA LYS A 344 -4.46 -34.95 17.92
C LYS A 344 -5.06 -36.29 17.53
N VAL A 345 -4.47 -36.90 16.53
CA VAL A 345 -4.89 -38.22 16.02
C VAL A 345 -3.83 -39.27 16.31
N ALA A 346 -4.25 -40.50 16.57
CA ALA A 346 -3.32 -41.61 16.76
C ALA A 346 -2.44 -41.79 15.51
N SER A 347 -1.14 -41.94 15.70
CA SER A 347 -0.17 -42.10 14.60
C SER A 347 0.92 -43.11 15.02
N LYS A 348 1.05 -44.19 14.26
CA LYS A 348 2.11 -45.17 14.46
C LYS A 348 3.50 -44.71 13.99
N ARG A 349 3.55 -43.59 13.24
CA ARG A 349 4.79 -43.03 12.66
C ARG A 349 5.42 -41.95 13.54
N ASP A 350 4.70 -41.47 14.54
CA ASP A 350 5.18 -40.41 15.46
C ASP A 350 5.67 -41.03 16.74
N THR A 351 6.82 -40.57 17.25
CA THR A 351 7.43 -41.06 18.50
C THR A 351 6.54 -40.86 19.71
N SER A 352 5.64 -39.89 19.68
CA SER A 352 4.65 -39.64 20.73
C SER A 352 3.39 -40.48 20.63
N GLY A 353 3.27 -41.35 19.58
CA GLY A 353 2.06 -42.08 19.25
C GLY A 353 0.89 -41.26 18.78
N MET A 354 1.04 -39.92 18.69
CA MET A 354 0.00 -38.97 18.31
C MET A 354 0.54 -37.92 17.33
N LYS A 355 -0.22 -37.62 16.30
CA LYS A 355 0.06 -36.55 15.34
C LYS A 355 -0.90 -35.38 15.52
N LYS A 356 -0.35 -34.17 15.57
CA LYS A 356 -1.14 -32.94 15.56
C LYS A 356 -1.56 -32.62 14.12
N VAL A 357 -2.85 -32.39 13.90
CA VAL A 357 -3.42 -31.96 12.62
C VAL A 357 -4.33 -30.76 12.85
N LYS A 358 -4.27 -29.79 11.96
CA LYS A 358 -5.21 -28.69 11.94
C LYS A 358 -6.40 -29.10 11.06
N ILE A 359 -7.61 -28.89 11.54
CA ILE A 359 -8.86 -29.10 10.81
C ILE A 359 -9.31 -27.78 10.23
N ILE A 360 -9.41 -26.75 11.07
CA ILE A 360 -9.68 -25.38 10.69
C ILE A 360 -8.44 -24.57 11.03
N ASP A 361 -7.73 -24.12 10.01
CA ASP A 361 -6.56 -23.25 10.19
C ASP A 361 -6.98 -21.89 10.69
N ASN A 362 -8.07 -21.35 10.15
CA ASN A 362 -8.67 -20.09 10.56
C ASN A 362 -10.14 -20.05 10.12
N PHE A 363 -11.02 -19.73 11.05
CA PHE A 363 -12.35 -19.22 10.76
C PHE A 363 -12.47 -17.86 11.44
N SER A 364 -12.72 -16.82 10.69
CA SER A 364 -12.80 -15.48 11.24
C SER A 364 -13.96 -14.70 10.65
N PHE A 365 -14.48 -13.81 11.48
CA PHE A 365 -15.42 -12.78 11.07
C PHE A 365 -15.09 -11.47 11.80
N SER A 366 -15.40 -10.35 11.18
CA SER A 366 -15.12 -9.03 11.74
C SER A 366 -16.16 -8.02 11.30
N GLY A 367 -16.31 -6.95 12.06
CA GLY A 367 -17.19 -5.86 11.73
C GLY A 367 -16.86 -4.62 12.54
N SER A 368 -17.52 -3.52 12.19
CA SER A 368 -17.40 -2.26 12.91
C SER A 368 -18.75 -1.55 13.02
N TYR A 369 -18.94 -0.87 14.11
CA TYR A 369 -20.09 0.00 14.34
C TYR A 369 -19.59 1.43 14.44
N ASN A 370 -19.96 2.30 13.50
CA ASN A 370 -19.59 3.71 13.49
C ASN A 370 -20.70 4.53 14.18
N PHE A 371 -20.39 5.10 15.32
CA PHE A 371 -21.34 5.90 16.11
C PHE A 371 -21.72 7.23 15.42
N LEU A 372 -20.82 7.75 14.57
CA LEU A 372 -20.96 9.06 13.93
C LEU A 372 -21.54 8.99 12.51
N ALA A 373 -21.79 7.79 11.99
CA ALA A 373 -22.47 7.65 10.71
C ALA A 373 -23.96 8.02 10.84
N ASP A 374 -24.49 8.74 9.87
CA ASP A 374 -25.91 9.14 9.84
C ASP A 374 -26.83 7.93 9.60
N SER A 375 -26.37 6.98 8.79
CA SER A 375 -27.09 5.75 8.48
C SER A 375 -26.13 4.58 8.31
N MET A 376 -26.65 3.34 8.29
CA MET A 376 -25.87 2.13 8.08
C MET A 376 -24.66 2.01 9.03
N LYS A 377 -24.89 2.30 10.32
CA LYS A 377 -23.82 2.36 11.36
C LYS A 377 -23.00 1.07 11.50
N LEU A 378 -23.62 -0.10 11.26
CA LEU A 378 -22.93 -1.40 11.30
C LEU A 378 -22.35 -1.69 9.91
N SER A 379 -21.08 -2.06 9.84
CA SER A 379 -20.45 -2.46 8.58
C SER A 379 -21.01 -3.81 8.08
N THR A 380 -20.74 -4.15 6.82
CA THR A 380 -20.79 -5.54 6.37
C THR A 380 -19.77 -6.37 7.14
N ILE A 381 -20.06 -7.66 7.29
CA ILE A 381 -19.27 -8.62 8.09
C ILE A 381 -18.61 -9.62 7.13
N PRO A 382 -17.32 -9.41 6.78
CA PRO A 382 -16.56 -10.42 6.06
C PRO A 382 -16.37 -11.67 6.92
N LEU A 383 -16.53 -12.81 6.28
CA LEU A 383 -16.33 -14.14 6.82
C LEU A 383 -15.20 -14.81 6.03
N SER A 384 -14.26 -15.43 6.71
CA SER A 384 -13.17 -16.16 6.07
C SER A 384 -12.95 -17.50 6.77
N LEU A 385 -12.96 -18.58 6.00
CA LEU A 385 -12.68 -19.92 6.47
C LEU A 385 -11.52 -20.49 5.64
N ARG A 386 -10.48 -20.91 6.34
CA ARG A 386 -9.40 -21.71 5.77
C ARG A 386 -9.32 -23.04 6.51
N MET A 387 -9.39 -24.12 5.75
CA MET A 387 -9.35 -25.45 6.30
C MET A 387 -8.39 -26.35 5.51
N THR A 388 -7.84 -27.33 6.20
CA THR A 388 -7.03 -28.40 5.63
C THR A 388 -7.68 -29.73 5.91
N ILE A 389 -7.60 -30.66 4.96
CA ILE A 389 -8.21 -31.99 5.13
C ILE A 389 -7.14 -32.90 5.78
N PRO A 390 -7.40 -33.45 6.98
CA PRO A 390 -6.53 -34.43 7.59
C PRO A 390 -6.33 -35.65 6.68
N GLY A 391 -5.07 -35.97 6.37
CA GLY A 391 -4.72 -37.09 5.50
C GLY A 391 -4.37 -36.70 4.05
N LEU A 392 -4.88 -35.61 3.53
CA LEU A 392 -4.46 -35.02 2.27
C LEU A 392 -3.41 -33.93 2.53
N LYS A 393 -2.11 -34.31 2.41
CA LYS A 393 -1.05 -33.32 2.52
C LYS A 393 -1.23 -32.25 1.45
N ASN A 394 -1.01 -30.98 1.81
CA ASN A 394 -1.03 -29.84 0.89
C ASN A 394 -2.40 -29.52 0.23
N PHE A 395 -3.51 -30.03 0.76
CA PHE A 395 -4.84 -29.69 0.31
C PHE A 395 -5.46 -28.60 1.19
N VAL A 396 -5.77 -27.47 0.59
CA VAL A 396 -6.29 -26.29 1.30
C VAL A 396 -7.58 -25.83 0.64
N ILE A 397 -8.60 -25.59 1.45
CA ILE A 397 -9.85 -24.97 1.02
C ILE A 397 -9.93 -23.59 1.69
N ASN A 398 -10.15 -22.56 0.89
CA ASN A 398 -10.45 -21.24 1.37
C ASN A 398 -11.86 -20.84 0.94
N ILE A 399 -12.66 -20.40 1.88
CA ILE A 399 -14.01 -19.89 1.64
C ILE A 399 -14.04 -18.47 2.20
N SER A 400 -14.48 -17.52 1.40
CA SER A 400 -14.74 -16.15 1.84
C SER A 400 -16.17 -15.76 1.48
N ALA A 401 -16.84 -15.06 2.38
CA ALA A 401 -18.18 -14.55 2.18
C ALA A 401 -18.33 -13.19 2.85
N THR A 402 -19.27 -12.40 2.38
CA THR A 402 -19.63 -11.12 3.01
C THR A 402 -21.08 -11.17 3.43
N LEU A 403 -21.33 -10.97 4.72
CA LEU A 403 -22.65 -10.86 5.31
C LEU A 403 -23.03 -9.39 5.40
N ASP A 404 -24.16 -9.03 4.80
CA ASP A 404 -24.77 -7.70 4.94
C ASP A 404 -25.89 -7.78 6.01
N PRO A 405 -25.74 -7.06 7.14
CA PRO A 405 -26.71 -7.12 8.23
C PRO A 405 -28.01 -6.37 7.95
N TYR A 406 -28.06 -5.59 6.84
CA TYR A 406 -29.19 -4.72 6.54
C TYR A 406 -30.20 -5.36 5.60
N ASP A 407 -31.46 -4.99 5.80
CA ASP A 407 -32.57 -5.39 4.94
C ASP A 407 -32.57 -4.62 3.60
N ILE A 408 -33.31 -5.13 2.64
CA ILE A 408 -33.53 -4.51 1.34
C ILE A 408 -34.95 -3.95 1.30
N GLY A 409 -35.08 -2.76 0.75
CA GLY A 409 -36.34 -2.10 0.48
C GLY A 409 -36.31 -1.40 -0.87
N ILE A 410 -37.42 -0.81 -1.24
CA ILE A 410 -37.56 -0.02 -2.46
C ILE A 410 -37.03 1.38 -2.14
N GLY A 411 -35.99 1.81 -2.87
CA GLY A 411 -35.41 3.14 -2.79
C GLY A 411 -36.28 4.20 -3.49
N ALA A 412 -35.92 5.47 -3.35
CA ALA A 412 -36.63 6.61 -3.96
C ALA A 412 -36.71 6.54 -5.51
N ASN A 413 -35.79 5.80 -6.14
CA ASN A 413 -35.74 5.55 -7.57
C ASN A 413 -36.50 4.27 -8.01
N GLY A 414 -37.26 3.63 -7.12
CA GLY A 414 -37.99 2.41 -7.38
C GLY A 414 -37.13 1.13 -7.44
N GLN A 415 -35.80 1.24 -7.26
CA GLN A 415 -34.90 0.10 -7.26
C GLN A 415 -34.73 -0.50 -5.87
N LEU A 416 -34.44 -1.80 -5.82
CA LEU A 416 -34.09 -2.48 -4.57
C LEU A 416 -32.76 -1.95 -4.05
N THR A 417 -32.78 -1.37 -2.86
CA THR A 417 -31.59 -0.81 -2.22
C THR A 417 -31.53 -1.22 -0.75
N ARG A 418 -30.35 -1.10 -0.13
CA ARG A 418 -30.18 -1.30 1.31
C ARG A 418 -30.97 -0.25 2.06
N ILE A 419 -31.73 -0.66 3.05
CA ILE A 419 -32.43 0.23 3.97
C ILE A 419 -31.80 0.18 5.36
N ASN A 420 -31.84 1.29 6.10
CA ASN A 420 -31.26 1.38 7.45
C ASN A 420 -32.08 0.62 8.51
N LYS A 421 -32.32 -0.67 8.25
CA LYS A 421 -32.99 -1.60 9.15
C LYS A 421 -32.20 -2.90 9.23
N LEU A 422 -31.81 -3.31 10.42
CA LEU A 422 -31.09 -4.57 10.63
C LEU A 422 -32.05 -5.75 10.44
N MET A 423 -31.64 -6.77 9.69
CA MET A 423 -32.42 -7.99 9.46
C MET A 423 -32.73 -8.73 10.76
N ILE A 424 -31.81 -8.75 11.72
CA ILE A 424 -32.00 -9.38 13.02
C ILE A 424 -33.15 -8.73 13.82
N ALA A 425 -33.31 -7.40 13.73
CA ALA A 425 -34.38 -6.67 14.39
C ALA A 425 -35.78 -7.01 13.83
N ASN A 426 -35.83 -7.50 12.58
CA ASN A 426 -37.02 -7.90 11.88
C ASN A 426 -37.28 -9.43 11.91
N GLY A 427 -36.50 -10.18 12.67
CA GLY A 427 -36.61 -11.64 12.74
C GLY A 427 -36.19 -12.38 11.45
N LYS A 428 -35.52 -11.70 10.50
CA LYS A 428 -35.09 -12.25 9.19
C LYS A 428 -33.69 -12.91 9.22
N GLY A 429 -33.13 -13.14 10.43
CA GLY A 429 -31.80 -13.73 10.61
C GLY A 429 -30.70 -12.68 10.79
N LEU A 430 -29.43 -13.13 10.80
CA LEU A 430 -28.29 -12.28 11.10
C LEU A 430 -27.90 -11.32 9.95
N GLY A 431 -28.31 -11.64 8.73
CA GLY A 431 -27.97 -10.87 7.55
C GLY A 431 -28.04 -11.71 6.27
N ARG A 432 -27.70 -11.10 5.17
CA ARG A 432 -27.73 -11.68 3.82
C ARG A 432 -26.31 -11.83 3.30
N ILE A 433 -25.99 -12.98 2.72
CA ILE A 433 -24.72 -13.16 2.01
C ILE A 433 -24.80 -12.42 0.67
N THR A 434 -23.92 -11.46 0.47
CA THR A 434 -23.86 -10.62 -0.75
C THR A 434 -22.79 -11.09 -1.72
N ASN A 435 -21.75 -11.71 -1.20
CA ASN A 435 -20.67 -12.27 -2.00
C ASN A 435 -20.17 -13.54 -1.30
N ALA A 436 -19.88 -14.58 -2.09
CA ALA A 436 -19.24 -15.79 -1.60
C ALA A 436 -18.27 -16.29 -2.68
N SER A 437 -17.08 -16.71 -2.27
CA SER A 437 -16.10 -17.32 -3.15
C SER A 437 -15.42 -18.49 -2.44
N THR A 438 -15.07 -19.51 -3.23
CA THR A 438 -14.36 -20.69 -2.76
C THR A 438 -13.17 -20.94 -3.66
N SER A 439 -12.01 -21.17 -3.06
CA SER A 439 -10.81 -21.62 -3.79
C SER A 439 -10.27 -22.91 -3.16
N ILE A 440 -9.89 -23.84 -4.02
CA ILE A 440 -9.30 -25.12 -3.62
C ILE A 440 -7.88 -25.15 -4.20
N GLY A 441 -6.89 -25.34 -3.35
CA GLY A 441 -5.49 -25.46 -3.73
C GLY A 441 -4.93 -26.81 -3.34
N TYR A 442 -4.18 -27.43 -4.26
CA TYR A 442 -3.39 -28.60 -3.99
C TYR A 442 -1.96 -28.39 -4.47
N THR A 443 -0.98 -28.60 -3.60
CA THR A 443 0.44 -28.44 -3.97
C THR A 443 1.09 -29.80 -4.09
N PHE A 444 1.53 -30.14 -5.30
CA PHE A 444 2.34 -31.33 -5.56
C PHE A 444 3.80 -31.02 -5.24
N ASN A 445 4.37 -31.74 -4.29
CA ASN A 445 5.82 -31.75 -4.09
C ASN A 445 6.31 -33.10 -4.61
N SER A 446 7.08 -33.09 -5.69
CA SER A 446 7.93 -34.22 -6.03
C SER A 446 9.06 -34.25 -4.99
N GLY A 447 9.01 -35.21 -4.06
CA GLY A 447 10.08 -35.47 -3.09
C GLY A 447 11.35 -35.92 -3.75
#